data_e2c237d94d441d72553429a15cfcb1eb
#
_entry.id   e2c237d94d441d72553429a15cfcb1eb
#
_cell.length_a   1.000
_cell.length_b   1.000
_cell.length_c   1.000
_cell.angle_alpha   90.00
_cell.angle_beta   90.00
_cell.angle_gamma   90.00
#
_symmetry.space_group_name_H-M   'P 1'
#
loop_
_entity.id
_entity.type
_entity.pdbx_description
1 polymer ?
#
loop_
_entity_poly.entity_id
_entity_poly.type
_entity_poly.pdbx_seq_one_letter_code
_entity_poly.pdbx_strand_id
1 'polypeptide(L)'
;MKSHEILNNPFLNKGTAFTMEERKELGLIGLLPPYVQTIEEQAEQAYQHFLRKPSDLEKRLFLMEIFNTNRTLFYYLFNQHIVEFNPIVYDPVIADTIEQYSELFVDPQYAAYLDINHPENIEETLKNAAGDRDIRL
;
A
#
# COMPACT_ATOMS: atom_id res chain seq x y z
N MET A 1 21.41 7.63 0.05
CA MET A 1 20.20 6.99 -0.52
C MET A 1 19.74 7.82 -1.72
N LYS A 2 19.49 7.16 -2.83
CA LYS A 2 19.05 7.86 -4.04
C LYS A 2 17.58 8.32 -3.90
N SER A 3 17.26 9.48 -4.47
CA SER A 3 15.92 10.08 -4.41
C SER A 3 14.79 9.12 -4.81
N HIS A 4 15.01 8.33 -5.87
CA HIS A 4 14.04 7.34 -6.33
C HIS A 4 13.85 6.19 -5.35
N GLU A 5 14.88 5.80 -4.61
CA GLU A 5 14.77 4.76 -3.59
C GLU A 5 13.89 5.22 -2.43
N ILE A 6 13.95 6.49 -2.07
CA ILE A 6 13.09 7.09 -1.03
C ILE A 6 11.62 7.08 -1.48
N LEU A 7 11.35 7.55 -2.70
CA LEU A 7 9.98 7.62 -3.22
C LEU A 7 9.37 6.24 -3.50
N ASN A 8 10.21 5.25 -3.77
CA ASN A 8 9.77 3.87 -4.00
C ASN A 8 9.68 3.03 -2.71
N ASN A 9 10.09 3.59 -1.58
CA ASN A 9 10.01 2.91 -0.30
C ASN A 9 8.80 3.42 0.50
N PRO A 10 7.76 2.60 0.69
CA PRO A 10 6.53 3.03 1.37
C PRO A 10 6.75 3.45 2.83
N PHE A 11 7.83 2.99 3.48
CA PHE A 11 8.16 3.39 4.85
C PHE A 11 8.83 4.76 4.93
N LEU A 12 9.39 5.26 3.83
CA LEU A 12 10.11 6.53 3.77
C LEU A 12 9.35 7.60 2.98
N ASN A 13 8.52 7.18 2.04
CA ASN A 13 7.79 8.09 1.18
C ASN A 13 6.68 8.82 1.94
N LYS A 14 6.76 10.14 1.99
CA LYS A 14 5.73 11.02 2.55
C LYS A 14 4.91 11.73 1.45
N GLY A 15 5.24 11.52 0.18
CA GLY A 15 4.62 12.23 -0.93
C GLY A 15 4.69 13.74 -0.77
N THR A 16 3.57 14.43 -0.94
CA THR A 16 3.49 15.90 -0.81
C THR A 16 3.70 16.41 0.61
N ALA A 17 3.75 15.54 1.63
CA ALA A 17 4.01 15.93 3.01
C ALA A 17 5.51 16.06 3.36
N PHE A 18 6.41 15.76 2.42
CA PHE A 18 7.80 16.19 2.59
C PHE A 18 7.89 17.70 2.66
N THR A 19 8.54 18.24 3.68
CA THR A 19 8.79 19.68 3.79
C THR A 19 9.74 20.15 2.70
N MET A 20 9.80 21.45 2.48
CA MET A 20 10.71 22.00 1.46
C MET A 20 12.17 21.75 1.81
N GLU A 21 12.51 21.79 3.08
CA GLU A 21 13.84 21.45 3.59
C GLU A 21 14.20 19.99 3.29
N GLU A 22 13.31 19.07 3.65
CA GLU A 22 13.50 17.64 3.35
C GLU A 22 13.65 17.38 1.86
N ARG A 23 12.86 18.06 1.03
CA ARG A 23 12.95 17.90 -0.44
C ARG A 23 14.31 18.36 -0.99
N LYS A 24 14.88 19.43 -0.43
CA LYS A 24 16.21 19.89 -0.80
C LYS A 24 17.30 18.92 -0.36
N GLU A 25 17.26 18.50 0.89
CA GLU A 25 18.25 17.57 1.47
C GLU A 25 18.27 16.21 0.77
N LEU A 26 17.10 15.70 0.43
CA LEU A 26 16.93 14.36 -0.13
C LEU A 26 16.94 14.36 -1.68
N GLY A 27 17.08 15.51 -2.32
CA GLY A 27 17.12 15.63 -3.78
C GLY A 27 15.77 15.34 -4.44
N LEU A 28 14.67 15.70 -3.80
CA LEU A 28 13.31 15.42 -4.28
C LEU A 28 12.68 16.59 -5.06
N ILE A 29 13.40 17.71 -5.18
CA ILE A 29 12.91 18.87 -5.94
C ILE A 29 12.70 18.47 -7.41
N GLY A 30 11.50 18.73 -7.91
CA GLY A 30 11.12 18.39 -9.28
C GLY A 30 10.55 16.96 -9.43
N LEU A 31 10.67 16.11 -8.40
CA LEU A 31 10.12 14.76 -8.40
C LEU A 31 8.74 14.67 -7.72
N LEU A 32 8.33 15.72 -7.05
CA LEU A 32 7.05 15.85 -6.37
C LEU A 32 6.31 17.09 -6.86
N PRO A 33 4.97 17.13 -6.78
CA PRO A 33 4.24 18.37 -6.99
C PRO A 33 4.79 19.49 -6.12
N PRO A 34 4.84 20.74 -6.62
CA PRO A 34 5.55 21.83 -5.93
C PRO A 34 4.94 22.27 -4.61
N TYR A 35 3.64 22.04 -4.40
CA TYR A 35 2.99 22.38 -3.15
C TYR A 35 3.35 21.39 -2.03
N VAL A 36 3.38 21.89 -0.80
CA VAL A 36 3.63 21.08 0.40
C VAL A 36 2.35 20.99 1.20
N GLN A 37 1.91 19.77 1.49
CA GLN A 37 0.75 19.50 2.34
C GLN A 37 1.21 19.09 3.74
N THR A 38 0.40 19.39 4.77
CA THR A 38 0.52 18.71 6.04
C THR A 38 -0.04 17.29 5.91
N ILE A 39 0.29 16.41 6.86
CA ILE A 39 -0.27 15.05 6.87
C ILE A 39 -1.80 15.09 7.05
N GLU A 40 -2.30 16.05 7.80
CA GLU A 40 -3.73 16.28 8.00
C GLU A 40 -4.44 16.62 6.68
N GLU A 41 -3.89 17.54 5.91
CA GLU A 41 -4.42 17.92 4.59
C GLU A 41 -4.36 16.75 3.61
N GLN A 42 -3.26 16.01 3.63
CA GLN A 42 -3.07 14.84 2.79
C GLN A 42 -4.08 13.73 3.13
N ALA A 43 -4.30 13.49 4.43
CA ALA A 43 -5.28 12.50 4.91
C ALA A 43 -6.71 12.91 4.58
N GLU A 44 -7.06 14.16 4.75
CA GLU A 44 -8.41 14.66 4.38
C GLU A 44 -8.67 14.49 2.89
N GLN A 45 -7.71 14.84 2.06
CA GLN A 45 -7.83 14.65 0.60
C GLN A 45 -7.99 13.17 0.25
N ALA A 46 -7.21 12.29 0.86
CA ALA A 46 -7.32 10.84 0.67
C ALA A 46 -8.69 10.31 1.11
N TYR A 47 -9.21 10.79 2.23
CA TYR A 47 -10.52 10.40 2.71
C TYR A 47 -11.65 10.81 1.76
N GLN A 48 -11.58 12.01 1.19
CA GLN A 48 -12.53 12.45 0.17
C GLN A 48 -12.49 11.57 -1.08
N HIS A 49 -11.31 11.14 -1.51
CA HIS A 49 -11.18 10.16 -2.59
C HIS A 49 -11.77 8.80 -2.24
N PHE A 50 -11.52 8.33 -1.02
CA PHE A 50 -12.10 7.09 -0.50
C PHE A 50 -13.62 7.10 -0.54
N LEU A 51 -14.25 8.19 -0.07
CA LEU A 51 -15.71 8.34 -0.05
C LEU A 51 -16.34 8.29 -1.46
N ARG A 52 -15.59 8.66 -2.49
CA ARG A 52 -16.08 8.66 -3.88
C ARG A 52 -16.01 7.28 -4.55
N LYS A 53 -15.35 6.30 -3.93
CA LYS A 53 -15.28 4.96 -4.51
C LYS A 53 -16.64 4.28 -4.44
N PRO A 54 -17.11 3.66 -5.55
CA PRO A 54 -18.49 3.16 -5.65
C PRO A 54 -18.74 1.84 -4.93
N SER A 55 -17.69 1.10 -4.55
CA SER A 55 -17.82 -0.20 -3.90
C SER A 55 -16.79 -0.39 -2.80
N ASP A 56 -17.06 -1.32 -1.88
CA ASP A 56 -16.12 -1.68 -0.81
C ASP A 56 -14.84 -2.29 -1.37
N LEU A 57 -14.92 -3.02 -2.46
CA LEU A 57 -13.75 -3.55 -3.15
C LEU A 57 -12.84 -2.44 -3.66
N GLU A 58 -13.40 -1.44 -4.33
CA GLU A 58 -12.62 -0.31 -4.84
C GLU A 58 -12.07 0.57 -3.71
N LYS A 59 -12.84 0.72 -2.62
CA LYS A 59 -12.34 1.38 -1.39
C LYS A 59 -11.14 0.64 -0.81
N ARG A 60 -11.22 -0.69 -0.75
CA ARG A 60 -10.09 -1.52 -0.29
C ARG A 60 -8.87 -1.35 -1.20
N LEU A 61 -9.04 -1.43 -2.51
CA LEU A 61 -7.93 -1.27 -3.47
C LEU A 61 -7.27 0.10 -3.31
N PHE A 62 -8.05 1.14 -3.12
CA PHE A 62 -7.54 2.49 -2.86
C PHE A 62 -6.71 2.56 -1.56
N LEU A 63 -7.21 1.99 -0.46
CA LEU A 63 -6.48 1.95 0.80
C LEU A 63 -5.19 1.13 0.70
N MET A 64 -5.21 0.03 -0.02
CA MET A 64 -4.02 -0.80 -0.23
C MET A 64 -2.98 -0.12 -1.12
N GLU A 65 -3.40 0.68 -2.08
CA GLU A 65 -2.49 1.52 -2.86
C GLU A 65 -1.74 2.51 -1.96
N ILE A 66 -2.44 3.17 -1.04
CA ILE A 66 -1.79 4.04 -0.05
C ILE A 66 -0.85 3.24 0.85
N PHE A 67 -1.28 2.08 1.34
CA PHE A 67 -0.45 1.19 2.16
C PHE A 67 0.85 0.81 1.46
N ASN A 68 0.81 0.55 0.17
CA ASN A 68 1.97 0.15 -0.63
C ASN A 68 2.86 1.30 -1.08
N THR A 69 2.40 2.54 -0.96
CA THR A 69 3.15 3.73 -1.40
C THR A 69 3.55 4.68 -0.28
N ASN A 70 2.74 4.79 0.76
CA ASN A 70 2.95 5.73 1.87
C ASN A 70 2.35 5.19 3.17
N ARG A 71 3.13 4.41 3.92
CA ARG A 71 2.70 3.76 5.17
C ARG A 71 2.33 4.77 6.26
N THR A 72 3.04 5.86 6.36
CA THR A 72 2.75 6.92 7.33
C THR A 72 1.35 7.49 7.12
N LEU A 73 1.01 7.82 5.89
CA LEU A 73 -0.32 8.30 5.53
C LEU A 73 -1.39 7.23 5.80
N PHE A 74 -1.12 5.99 5.42
CA PHE A 74 -2.05 4.89 5.63
C PHE A 74 -2.43 4.74 7.10
N TYR A 75 -1.44 4.68 8.00
CA TYR A 75 -1.71 4.51 9.43
C TYR A 75 -2.37 5.73 10.05
N TYR A 76 -2.00 6.93 9.63
CA TYR A 76 -2.64 8.16 10.08
C TYR A 76 -4.12 8.18 9.71
N LEU A 77 -4.42 7.90 8.46
CA LEU A 77 -5.79 7.86 7.93
C LEU A 77 -6.61 6.73 8.57
N PHE A 78 -6.02 5.54 8.71
CA PHE A 78 -6.67 4.39 9.33
C PHE A 78 -7.04 4.66 10.79
N ASN A 79 -6.15 5.27 11.56
CA ASN A 79 -6.41 5.61 12.95
C ASN A 79 -7.55 6.61 13.12
N GLN A 80 -7.74 7.51 12.18
CA GLN A 80 -8.85 8.45 12.19
C GLN A 80 -10.21 7.80 11.88
N HIS A 81 -10.23 6.70 11.14
CA HIS A 81 -11.43 6.06 10.61
C HIS A 81 -11.47 4.55 10.86
N ILE A 82 -10.99 4.10 12.03
CA ILE A 82 -10.85 2.68 12.37
C ILE A 82 -12.14 1.90 12.16
N VAL A 83 -13.25 2.42 12.67
CA VAL A 83 -14.55 1.73 12.62
C VAL A 83 -15.05 1.57 11.18
N GLU A 84 -14.84 2.59 10.35
CA GLU A 84 -15.24 2.58 8.95
C GLU A 84 -14.35 1.70 8.09
N PHE A 85 -13.03 1.74 8.33
CA PHE A 85 -12.05 1.07 7.48
C PHE A 85 -11.86 -0.41 7.81
N ASN A 86 -12.03 -0.83 9.06
CA ASN A 86 -11.83 -2.21 9.46
C ASN A 86 -12.62 -3.22 8.62
N PRO A 87 -13.93 -3.09 8.43
CA PRO A 87 -14.67 -4.04 7.62
C PRO A 87 -14.29 -4.02 6.14
N ILE A 88 -13.72 -2.92 5.66
CA ILE A 88 -13.26 -2.78 4.28
C ILE A 88 -11.89 -3.43 4.07
N VAL A 89 -10.98 -3.26 5.02
CA VAL A 89 -9.61 -3.79 4.93
C VAL A 89 -9.56 -5.28 5.26
N TYR A 90 -10.40 -5.75 6.19
CA TYR A 90 -10.40 -7.13 6.61
C TYR A 90 -11.55 -7.89 5.94
N ASP A 91 -12.59 -8.24 6.53
CA ASP A 91 -13.63 -9.14 6.07
C ASP A 91 -14.98 -8.40 5.85
N PRO A 92 -15.79 -8.65 4.82
CA PRO A 92 -15.75 -9.70 3.79
C PRO A 92 -14.98 -9.37 2.50
N VAL A 93 -14.48 -8.13 2.33
CA VAL A 93 -13.85 -7.67 1.08
C VAL A 93 -12.59 -8.48 0.73
N ILE A 94 -11.91 -9.03 1.74
CA ILE A 94 -10.76 -9.93 1.51
C ILE A 94 -11.19 -11.18 0.73
N ALA A 95 -12.34 -11.78 1.08
CA ALA A 95 -12.84 -12.95 0.36
C ALA A 95 -13.11 -12.64 -1.11
N ASP A 96 -13.80 -11.53 -1.38
CA ASP A 96 -14.06 -11.09 -2.77
C ASP A 96 -12.75 -10.83 -3.52
N THR A 97 -11.77 -10.25 -2.86
CA THR A 97 -10.45 -10.00 -3.46
C THR A 97 -9.74 -11.31 -3.80
N ILE A 98 -9.82 -12.32 -2.94
CA ILE A 98 -9.21 -13.63 -3.18
C ILE A 98 -9.88 -14.33 -4.37
N GLU A 99 -11.20 -14.31 -4.46
CA GLU A 99 -11.94 -14.91 -5.57
C GLU A 99 -11.58 -14.29 -6.92
N GLN A 100 -11.33 -12.98 -6.95
CA GLN A 100 -11.04 -12.23 -8.16
C GLN A 100 -9.56 -11.89 -8.32
N TYR A 101 -8.68 -12.55 -7.58
CA TYR A 101 -7.28 -12.14 -7.45
C TYR A 101 -6.53 -12.13 -8.78
N SER A 102 -6.82 -13.06 -9.67
CA SER A 102 -6.19 -13.12 -10.99
C SER A 102 -6.53 -11.89 -11.86
N GLU A 103 -7.72 -11.32 -11.67
CA GLU A 103 -8.17 -10.14 -12.41
C GLU A 103 -7.74 -8.83 -11.74
N LEU A 104 -7.66 -8.82 -10.40
CA LEU A 104 -7.41 -7.64 -9.58
C LEU A 104 -5.98 -7.57 -9.04
N PHE A 105 -5.07 -8.38 -9.57
CA PHE A 105 -3.69 -8.44 -9.12
C PHE A 105 -3.01 -7.08 -9.21
N VAL A 106 -2.59 -6.57 -8.04
CA VAL A 106 -1.99 -5.23 -7.91
C VAL A 106 -0.55 -5.31 -7.42
N ASP A 107 -0.25 -6.22 -6.49
CA ASP A 107 1.06 -6.29 -5.84
C ASP A 107 1.41 -7.71 -5.41
N PRO A 108 2.52 -8.29 -5.92
CA PRO A 108 2.96 -9.63 -5.58
C PRO A 108 3.74 -9.75 -4.26
N GLN A 109 4.06 -8.64 -3.60
CA GLN A 109 5.11 -8.61 -2.56
C GLN A 109 4.76 -9.38 -1.29
N TYR A 110 3.47 -9.54 -0.98
CA TYR A 110 2.99 -10.03 0.30
C TYR A 110 2.20 -11.34 0.21
N ALA A 111 2.22 -11.99 -0.94
CA ALA A 111 1.46 -13.20 -1.16
C ALA A 111 2.28 -14.25 -1.92
N ALA A 112 2.07 -15.50 -1.56
CA ALA A 112 2.51 -16.65 -2.33
C ALA A 112 1.27 -17.33 -2.93
N TYR A 113 1.36 -17.73 -4.20
CA TYR A 113 0.26 -18.34 -4.92
C TYR A 113 0.48 -19.84 -5.02
N LEU A 114 -0.33 -20.60 -4.29
CA LEU A 114 -0.32 -22.06 -4.34
C LEU A 114 -1.39 -22.55 -5.30
N ASP A 115 -0.99 -23.35 -6.29
CA ASP A 115 -1.90 -23.91 -7.28
C ASP A 115 -2.22 -25.37 -6.89
N ILE A 116 -3.48 -25.64 -6.60
CA ILE A 116 -3.98 -26.98 -6.27
C ILE A 116 -3.78 -27.99 -7.42
N ASN A 117 -3.73 -27.51 -8.65
CA ASN A 117 -3.54 -28.36 -9.82
C ASN A 117 -2.08 -28.76 -10.04
N HIS A 118 -1.15 -28.08 -9.37
CA HIS A 118 0.30 -28.30 -9.47
C HIS A 118 0.95 -28.37 -8.08
N PRO A 119 0.61 -29.41 -7.27
CA PRO A 119 1.14 -29.54 -5.91
C PRO A 119 2.66 -29.74 -5.88
N GLU A 120 3.26 -30.22 -6.96
CA GLU A 120 4.71 -30.37 -7.12
C GLU A 120 5.47 -29.05 -7.05
N ASN A 121 4.79 -27.93 -7.29
CA ASN A 121 5.41 -26.59 -7.27
C ASN A 121 5.39 -25.92 -5.88
N ILE A 122 4.80 -26.55 -4.86
CA ILE A 122 4.63 -25.92 -3.53
C ILE A 122 5.97 -25.57 -2.90
N GLU A 123 6.93 -26.47 -2.91
CA GLU A 123 8.25 -26.23 -2.32
C GLU A 123 8.97 -25.06 -3.01
N GLU A 124 8.98 -25.05 -4.34
CA GLU A 124 9.58 -23.98 -5.13
C GLU A 124 8.85 -22.64 -4.90
N THR A 125 7.53 -22.66 -4.85
CA THR A 125 6.72 -21.47 -4.56
C THR A 125 7.09 -20.87 -3.21
N LEU A 126 7.19 -21.67 -2.17
CA LEU A 126 7.56 -21.21 -0.83
C LEU A 126 9.00 -20.69 -0.78
N LYS A 127 9.95 -21.34 -1.44
CA LYS A 127 11.32 -20.87 -1.55
C LYS A 127 11.41 -19.51 -2.24
N ASN A 128 10.70 -19.36 -3.35
CA ASN A 128 10.68 -18.10 -4.10
C ASN A 128 10.04 -16.97 -3.33
N ALA A 129 8.94 -17.25 -2.62
CA ALA A 129 8.24 -16.26 -1.79
C ALA A 129 9.06 -15.84 -0.57
N ALA A 130 9.80 -16.76 0.05
CA ALA A 130 10.68 -16.49 1.18
C ALA A 130 11.90 -15.66 0.79
N GLY A 131 12.47 -15.92 -0.40
CA GLY A 131 13.72 -15.29 -0.84
C GLY A 131 14.84 -15.54 0.16
N ASP A 132 15.56 -14.49 0.55
CA ASP A 132 16.64 -14.55 1.54
C ASP A 132 16.19 -14.35 2.98
N ARG A 133 14.88 -14.30 3.23
CA ARG A 133 14.33 -14.05 4.57
C ARG A 133 14.38 -15.31 5.44
N ASP A 134 14.78 -15.12 6.71
CA ASP A 134 14.66 -16.16 7.74
C ASP A 134 13.21 -16.21 8.23
N ILE A 135 12.45 -17.18 7.72
CA ILE A 135 11.05 -17.35 8.09
C ILE A 135 10.95 -18.39 9.21
N ARG A 136 10.42 -17.96 10.34
CA ARG A 136 10.15 -18.81 11.50
C ARG A 136 8.65 -18.89 11.75
N LEU A 137 8.17 -20.07 11.92
CA LEU A 137 6.79 -20.35 12.30
C LEU A 137 6.64 -20.38 13.82
#